data_d6d9a4438ffb4e713307dbeb1dd656e3
#
_entry.id   d6d9a4438ffb4e713307dbeb1dd656e3
#
_cell.length_a   1.000
_cell.length_b   1.000
_cell.length_c   1.000
_cell.angle_alpha   90.00
_cell.angle_beta   90.00
_cell.angle_gamma   90.00
#
_symmetry.space_group_name_H-M   'P 1'
#
loop_
_entity.id
_entity.type
_entity.pdbx_description
1 polymer ?
#
loop_
_entity_poly.entity_id
_entity_poly.type
_entity_poly.pdbx_seq_one_letter_code
_entity_poly.pdbx_strand_id
1 'polypeptide(L)'
;MSMSGDSQEPHNDQSQAPLIEHLIELRSRLMKAVVVILVVFLGLYAFANDIYSFVADPLMSLMPEGSQMIATEVASPFLAPFKLTLVVAVFIAIPFVLHQAWAFVAPGLYDNEKMLAIPILVSSVALFYAGAAFAYYVVFPLLFEFFTQTGPENVAVMTDINQYLNFVLKLFFAFGVAFEIPIATFLLILSGATTVESLSKKRPYIVLGCFVIGMLLTPPDVISQSLLAIPMYLLYEVGLLFGRLVRKRRAEADTDE
;
A
#
# COMPACT_ATOMS: atom_id res chain seq x y z
N MET A 1 58.94 -36.15 10.84
CA MET A 1 57.72 -36.25 11.63
C MET A 1 57.20 -34.82 11.86
N SER A 2 56.41 -34.35 10.91
CA SER A 2 55.88 -32.96 10.94
C SER A 2 54.36 -33.08 10.97
N MET A 3 53.76 -32.70 12.06
CA MET A 3 52.30 -32.62 12.24
C MET A 3 51.84 -31.24 11.74
N SER A 4 51.16 -31.23 10.60
CA SER A 4 50.41 -30.05 10.12
C SER A 4 49.13 -29.95 10.95
N GLY A 5 49.04 -28.91 11.75
CA GLY A 5 47.79 -28.52 12.41
C GLY A 5 46.86 -27.88 11.39
N ASP A 6 45.76 -28.53 11.14
CA ASP A 6 44.63 -28.03 10.35
C ASP A 6 43.87 -27.03 11.23
N SER A 7 44.10 -25.73 11.00
CA SER A 7 43.35 -24.65 11.60
C SER A 7 42.07 -24.42 10.76
N GLN A 8 41.01 -25.11 11.12
CA GLN A 8 39.67 -24.79 10.65
C GLN A 8 39.29 -23.41 11.19
N GLU A 9 39.24 -22.45 10.31
CA GLU A 9 38.66 -21.12 10.57
C GLU A 9 37.14 -21.25 10.81
N PRO A 10 36.64 -20.74 11.93
CA PRO A 10 35.20 -20.61 12.13
C PRO A 10 34.74 -19.29 11.47
N HIS A 11 34.66 -19.26 10.13
CA HIS A 11 34.06 -18.16 9.38
C HIS A 11 32.70 -18.58 8.90
N ASN A 12 31.64 -18.05 9.49
CA ASN A 12 30.37 -17.68 8.89
C ASN A 12 29.12 -17.70 9.80
N ASP A 13 29.20 -18.05 11.07
CA ASP A 13 28.00 -18.15 11.93
C ASP A 13 27.55 -16.80 12.53
N GLN A 14 28.45 -15.83 12.69
CA GLN A 14 28.13 -14.57 13.37
C GLN A 14 27.33 -13.56 12.52
N SER A 15 27.38 -13.67 11.20
CA SER A 15 26.62 -12.79 10.29
C SER A 15 25.22 -13.32 9.94
N GLN A 16 24.99 -14.61 10.16
CA GLN A 16 23.69 -15.24 9.87
C GLN A 16 22.70 -15.10 11.04
N ALA A 17 23.16 -15.04 12.27
CA ALA A 17 22.33 -14.89 13.45
C ALA A 17 21.41 -13.65 13.42
N PRO A 18 21.88 -12.42 13.11
CA PRO A 18 21.03 -11.24 13.08
C PRO A 18 20.00 -11.28 11.94
N LEU A 19 20.31 -11.90 10.80
CA LEU A 19 19.35 -12.06 9.70
C LEU A 19 18.24 -13.04 10.06
N ILE A 20 18.57 -14.15 10.73
CA ILE A 20 17.60 -15.15 11.15
C ILE A 20 16.66 -14.56 12.21
N GLU A 21 17.18 -13.83 13.19
CA GLU A 21 16.36 -13.14 14.19
C GLU A 21 15.40 -12.15 13.55
N HIS A 22 15.85 -11.36 12.58
CA HIS A 22 15.01 -10.41 11.85
C HIS A 22 13.89 -11.11 11.05
N LEU A 23 14.19 -12.25 10.41
CA LEU A 23 13.19 -13.06 9.72
C LEU A 23 12.16 -13.68 10.68
N ILE A 24 12.59 -14.13 11.87
CA ILE A 24 11.69 -14.65 12.90
C ILE A 24 10.78 -13.53 13.41
N GLU A 25 11.30 -12.32 13.60
CA GLU A 25 10.50 -11.16 13.97
C GLU A 25 9.46 -10.82 12.89
N LEU A 26 9.88 -10.75 11.63
CA LEU A 26 8.98 -10.52 10.49
C LEU A 26 7.84 -11.53 10.46
N ARG A 27 8.17 -12.84 10.59
CA ARG A 27 7.16 -13.91 10.65
C ARG A 27 6.19 -13.69 11.80
N SER A 28 6.70 -13.38 13.01
CA SER A 28 5.85 -13.17 14.18
C SER A 28 4.89 -12.00 13.99
N ARG A 29 5.37 -10.87 13.46
CA ARG A 29 4.57 -9.67 13.20
C ARG A 29 3.53 -9.92 12.10
N LEU A 30 3.93 -10.58 11.02
CA LEU A 30 3.02 -10.96 9.93
C LEU A 30 1.90 -11.90 10.45
N MET A 31 2.25 -12.90 11.25
CA MET A 31 1.26 -13.80 11.84
C MET A 31 0.26 -13.06 12.75
N LYS A 32 0.73 -12.10 13.55
CA LYS A 32 -0.17 -11.25 14.37
C LYS A 32 -1.12 -10.44 13.50
N ALA A 33 -0.62 -9.83 12.42
CA ALA A 33 -1.44 -9.07 11.47
C ALA A 33 -2.51 -9.97 10.82
N VAL A 34 -2.13 -11.13 10.31
CA VAL A 34 -3.06 -12.10 9.72
C VAL A 34 -4.11 -12.58 10.72
N VAL A 35 -3.72 -12.90 11.96
CA VAL A 35 -4.66 -13.33 13.00
C VAL A 35 -5.69 -12.23 13.31
N VAL A 36 -5.25 -10.96 13.43
CA VAL A 36 -6.16 -9.84 13.67
C VAL A 36 -7.14 -9.67 12.51
N ILE A 37 -6.65 -9.72 11.27
CA ILE A 37 -7.51 -9.65 10.07
C ILE A 37 -8.54 -10.78 10.10
N LEU A 38 -8.14 -12.01 10.40
CA LEU A 38 -9.04 -13.16 10.45
C LEU A 38 -10.08 -13.01 11.57
N VAL A 39 -9.70 -12.54 12.75
CA VAL A 39 -10.63 -12.31 13.86
C VAL A 39 -11.66 -11.24 13.47
N VAL A 40 -11.23 -10.12 12.90
CA VAL A 40 -12.12 -9.07 12.40
C VAL A 40 -13.04 -9.61 11.30
N PHE A 41 -12.49 -10.37 10.35
CA PHE A 41 -13.26 -10.99 9.28
C PHE A 41 -14.35 -11.93 9.80
N LEU A 42 -14.00 -12.82 10.74
CA LEU A 42 -14.98 -13.75 11.32
C LEU A 42 -16.08 -13.00 12.07
N GLY A 43 -15.75 -11.90 12.76
CA GLY A 43 -16.74 -11.03 13.42
C GLY A 43 -17.68 -10.34 12.43
N LEU A 44 -17.16 -9.92 11.26
CA LEU A 44 -17.92 -9.23 10.23
C LEU A 44 -18.69 -10.19 9.31
N TYR A 45 -18.30 -11.45 9.23
CA TYR A 45 -18.85 -12.39 8.26
C TYR A 45 -20.36 -12.61 8.41
N ALA A 46 -20.89 -12.53 9.64
CA ALA A 46 -22.33 -12.59 9.89
C ALA A 46 -23.12 -11.47 9.20
N PHE A 47 -22.47 -10.34 8.90
CA PHE A 47 -23.03 -9.14 8.27
C PHE A 47 -22.57 -8.98 6.80
N ALA A 48 -22.04 -10.02 6.19
CA ALA A 48 -21.42 -9.96 4.86
C ALA A 48 -22.35 -9.36 3.78
N ASN A 49 -23.64 -9.70 3.80
CA ASN A 49 -24.61 -9.19 2.84
C ASN A 49 -24.94 -7.72 3.09
N ASP A 50 -25.04 -7.30 4.35
CA ASP A 50 -25.32 -5.91 4.71
C ASP A 50 -24.13 -5.02 4.36
N ILE A 51 -22.90 -5.50 4.63
CA ILE A 51 -21.65 -4.85 4.22
C ILE A 51 -21.58 -4.72 2.69
N TYR A 52 -21.96 -5.79 1.99
CA TYR A 52 -21.99 -5.77 0.52
C TYR A 52 -22.95 -4.69 0.01
N SER A 53 -24.19 -4.66 0.47
CA SER A 53 -25.17 -3.66 0.06
C SER A 53 -24.68 -2.24 0.40
N PHE A 54 -24.20 -2.02 1.61
CA PHE A 54 -23.72 -0.71 2.05
C PHE A 54 -22.54 -0.17 1.21
N VAL A 55 -21.61 -1.03 0.82
CA VAL A 55 -20.42 -0.62 0.04
C VAL A 55 -20.67 -0.64 -1.46
N ALA A 56 -21.50 -1.54 -1.96
CA ALA A 56 -21.77 -1.67 -3.39
C ALA A 56 -22.77 -0.63 -3.92
N ASP A 57 -23.80 -0.27 -3.14
CA ASP A 57 -24.83 0.68 -3.57
C ASP A 57 -24.28 2.05 -3.99
N PRO A 58 -23.43 2.72 -3.23
CA PRO A 58 -22.80 3.97 -3.67
C PRO A 58 -21.92 3.81 -4.91
N LEU A 59 -21.23 2.66 -5.03
CA LEU A 59 -20.41 2.36 -6.20
C LEU A 59 -21.28 2.10 -7.44
N MET A 60 -22.40 1.39 -7.27
CA MET A 60 -23.37 1.17 -8.35
C MET A 60 -24.02 2.47 -8.84
N SER A 61 -24.22 3.44 -7.96
CA SER A 61 -24.77 4.75 -8.33
C SER A 61 -23.86 5.59 -9.25
N LEU A 62 -22.56 5.25 -9.32
CA LEU A 62 -21.58 5.86 -10.23
C LEU A 62 -21.58 5.21 -11.63
N MET A 63 -22.34 4.14 -11.83
CA MET A 63 -22.46 3.50 -13.15
C MET A 63 -23.39 4.29 -14.07
N PRO A 64 -23.18 4.25 -15.39
CA PRO A 64 -24.06 4.89 -16.36
C PRO A 64 -25.52 4.41 -16.22
N GLU A 65 -26.47 5.32 -16.45
CA GLU A 65 -27.91 4.99 -16.41
C GLU A 65 -28.25 3.85 -17.40
N GLY A 66 -29.00 2.85 -16.91
CA GLY A 66 -29.34 1.66 -17.69
C GLY A 66 -28.31 0.54 -17.67
N SER A 67 -27.17 0.72 -17.02
CA SER A 67 -26.20 -0.36 -16.78
C SER A 67 -26.74 -1.32 -15.72
N GLN A 68 -26.61 -2.63 -15.98
CA GLN A 68 -26.93 -3.67 -15.02
C GLN A 68 -25.67 -4.49 -14.71
N MET A 69 -25.48 -4.80 -13.44
CA MET A 69 -24.46 -5.78 -13.06
C MET A 69 -24.97 -7.19 -13.35
N ILE A 70 -24.12 -8.00 -13.93
CA ILE A 70 -24.38 -9.42 -14.17
C ILE A 70 -23.42 -10.27 -13.36
N ALA A 71 -23.86 -11.46 -13.02
CA ALA A 71 -23.01 -12.50 -12.44
C ALA A 71 -22.72 -13.52 -13.54
N THR A 72 -21.51 -13.53 -14.07
CA THR A 72 -21.11 -14.46 -15.16
C THR A 72 -20.74 -15.83 -14.64
N GLU A 73 -20.29 -15.91 -13.38
CA GLU A 73 -19.96 -17.15 -12.71
C GLU A 73 -21.01 -17.53 -11.66
N VAL A 74 -21.35 -18.81 -11.56
CA VAL A 74 -22.33 -19.33 -10.60
C VAL A 74 -21.96 -19.00 -9.15
N ALA A 75 -20.67 -18.97 -8.83
CA ALA A 75 -20.16 -18.68 -7.49
C ALA A 75 -20.10 -17.17 -7.17
N SER A 76 -20.23 -16.28 -8.16
CA SER A 76 -20.09 -14.83 -8.00
C SER A 76 -20.97 -14.23 -6.91
N PRO A 77 -22.28 -14.56 -6.82
CA PRO A 77 -23.15 -13.98 -5.80
C PRO A 77 -22.73 -14.32 -4.37
N PHE A 78 -22.08 -15.49 -4.17
CA PHE A 78 -21.55 -15.92 -2.89
C PHE A 78 -20.15 -15.31 -2.62
N LEU A 79 -19.27 -15.32 -3.62
CA LEU A 79 -17.88 -14.90 -3.45
C LEU A 79 -17.75 -13.37 -3.35
N ALA A 80 -18.64 -12.59 -3.97
CA ALA A 80 -18.55 -11.13 -3.93
C ALA A 80 -18.72 -10.57 -2.50
N PRO A 81 -19.77 -10.93 -1.72
CA PRO A 81 -19.89 -10.51 -0.31
C PRO A 81 -18.73 -11.01 0.56
N PHE A 82 -18.26 -12.25 0.33
CA PHE A 82 -17.12 -12.83 1.05
C PHE A 82 -15.84 -11.99 0.82
N LYS A 83 -15.47 -11.72 -0.43
CA LYS A 83 -14.29 -10.92 -0.79
C LYS A 83 -14.40 -9.50 -0.22
N LEU A 84 -15.54 -8.87 -0.35
CA LEU A 84 -15.75 -7.52 0.15
C LEU A 84 -15.61 -7.46 1.67
N THR A 85 -16.21 -8.41 2.40
CA THR A 85 -16.07 -8.50 3.86
C THR A 85 -14.62 -8.70 4.28
N LEU A 86 -13.86 -9.54 3.55
CA LEU A 86 -12.44 -9.74 3.81
C LEU A 86 -11.66 -8.44 3.62
N VAL A 87 -11.94 -7.69 2.56
CA VAL A 87 -11.28 -6.40 2.31
C VAL A 87 -11.65 -5.39 3.38
N VAL A 88 -12.92 -5.27 3.76
CA VAL A 88 -13.35 -4.40 4.87
C VAL A 88 -12.65 -4.80 6.18
N ALA A 89 -12.49 -6.09 6.45
CA ALA A 89 -11.74 -6.56 7.61
C ALA A 89 -10.26 -6.12 7.57
N VAL A 90 -9.62 -6.17 6.40
CA VAL A 90 -8.25 -5.64 6.25
C VAL A 90 -8.24 -4.13 6.50
N PHE A 91 -9.16 -3.37 5.92
CA PHE A 91 -9.23 -1.91 6.13
C PHE A 91 -9.42 -1.55 7.61
N ILE A 92 -10.29 -2.24 8.33
CA ILE A 92 -10.46 -2.05 9.78
C ILE A 92 -9.18 -2.42 10.55
N ALA A 93 -8.46 -3.44 10.09
CA ALA A 93 -7.22 -3.89 10.72
C ALA A 93 -5.99 -3.02 10.35
N ILE A 94 -6.10 -2.09 9.38
CA ILE A 94 -4.97 -1.25 8.90
C ILE A 94 -4.19 -0.57 10.03
N PRO A 95 -4.81 0.06 11.05
CA PRO A 95 -4.04 0.67 12.13
C PRO A 95 -3.12 -0.33 12.84
N PHE A 96 -3.60 -1.55 13.04
CA PHE A 96 -2.81 -2.62 13.66
C PHE A 96 -1.74 -3.16 12.68
N VAL A 97 -2.08 -3.34 11.42
CA VAL A 97 -1.14 -3.82 10.38
C VAL A 97 0.00 -2.83 10.20
N LEU A 98 -0.30 -1.53 10.09
CA LEU A 98 0.69 -0.48 10.00
C LEU A 98 1.55 -0.40 11.27
N HIS A 99 0.94 -0.54 12.45
CA HIS A 99 1.71 -0.63 13.70
C HIS A 99 2.70 -1.79 13.68
N GLN A 100 2.31 -2.99 13.20
CA GLN A 100 3.24 -4.12 13.07
C GLN A 100 4.35 -3.85 12.04
N ALA A 101 4.00 -3.24 10.90
CA ALA A 101 4.96 -2.88 9.86
C ALA A 101 5.98 -1.85 10.37
N TRP A 102 5.52 -0.78 11.00
CA TRP A 102 6.39 0.26 11.54
C TRP A 102 7.21 -0.23 12.73
N ALA A 103 6.67 -1.06 13.59
CA ALA A 103 7.41 -1.67 14.69
C ALA A 103 8.51 -2.62 14.21
N PHE A 104 8.39 -3.20 13.01
CA PHE A 104 9.45 -3.97 12.37
C PHE A 104 10.59 -3.07 11.83
N VAL A 105 10.25 -1.88 11.36
CA VAL A 105 11.22 -0.90 10.83
C VAL A 105 11.86 -0.06 11.96
N ALA A 106 11.15 0.15 13.07
CA ALA A 106 11.54 1.01 14.17
C ALA A 106 12.91 0.69 14.84
N PRO A 107 13.40 -0.57 14.93
CA PRO A 107 14.73 -0.85 15.45
C PRO A 107 15.86 -0.17 14.67
N GLY A 108 15.62 0.21 13.42
CA GLY A 108 16.56 0.98 12.59
C GLY A 108 16.57 2.49 12.87
N LEU A 109 15.68 3.00 13.74
CA LEU A 109 15.67 4.42 14.10
C LEU A 109 16.59 4.68 15.32
N TYR A 110 17.26 5.84 15.33
CA TYR A 110 18.04 6.28 16.48
C TYR A 110 17.17 6.45 17.74
N ASP A 111 17.76 6.24 18.92
CA ASP A 111 17.00 6.27 20.19
C ASP A 111 16.25 7.59 20.44
N ASN A 112 16.79 8.71 19.98
CA ASN A 112 16.16 10.03 20.05
C ASN A 112 14.92 10.19 19.14
N GLU A 113 14.70 9.28 18.18
CA GLU A 113 13.63 9.35 17.18
C GLU A 113 12.46 8.43 17.55
N LYS A 114 12.59 7.61 18.57
CA LYS A 114 11.50 6.73 19.06
C LYS A 114 10.26 7.52 19.48
N MET A 115 10.44 8.78 19.92
CA MET A 115 9.32 9.67 20.26
C MET A 115 8.46 10.05 19.04
N LEU A 116 9.02 9.94 17.82
CA LEU A 116 8.30 10.20 16.56
C LEU A 116 7.47 8.99 16.09
N ALA A 117 7.63 7.81 16.70
CA ALA A 117 6.96 6.59 16.24
C ALA A 117 5.42 6.71 16.27
N ILE A 118 4.86 7.30 17.34
CA ILE A 118 3.40 7.49 17.47
C ILE A 118 2.87 8.51 16.45
N PRO A 119 3.43 9.73 16.31
CA PRO A 119 3.02 10.67 15.27
C PRO A 119 3.12 10.10 13.86
N ILE A 120 4.18 9.35 13.56
CA ILE A 120 4.38 8.70 12.27
C ILE A 120 3.29 7.65 12.03
N LEU A 121 2.99 6.80 13.02
CA LEU A 121 1.93 5.80 12.91
C LEU A 121 0.56 6.45 12.66
N VAL A 122 0.21 7.50 13.41
CA VAL A 122 -1.05 8.22 13.24
C VAL A 122 -1.13 8.84 11.85
N SER A 123 -0.04 9.46 11.39
CA SER A 123 0.03 10.03 10.03
C SER A 123 -0.09 8.96 8.95
N SER A 124 0.53 7.79 9.13
CA SER A 124 0.45 6.64 8.25
C SER A 124 -1.00 6.14 8.13
N VAL A 125 -1.66 5.89 9.24
CA VAL A 125 -3.07 5.49 9.24
C VAL A 125 -3.96 6.53 8.55
N ALA A 126 -3.76 7.81 8.83
CA ALA A 126 -4.51 8.89 8.21
C ALA A 126 -4.25 8.96 6.70
N LEU A 127 -2.99 8.83 6.26
CA LEU A 127 -2.61 8.82 4.85
C LEU A 127 -3.17 7.60 4.12
N PHE A 128 -3.14 6.42 4.71
CA PHE A 128 -3.74 5.24 4.09
C PHE A 128 -5.23 5.45 3.79
N TYR A 129 -6.01 5.93 4.77
CA TYR A 129 -7.43 6.21 4.54
C TYR A 129 -7.65 7.39 3.59
N ALA A 130 -6.78 8.40 3.60
CA ALA A 130 -6.82 9.48 2.61
C ALA A 130 -6.54 8.95 1.21
N GLY A 131 -5.64 7.97 1.05
CA GLY A 131 -5.37 7.28 -0.21
C GLY A 131 -6.58 6.51 -0.72
N ALA A 132 -7.26 5.77 0.14
CA ALA A 132 -8.50 5.09 -0.20
C ALA A 132 -9.62 6.08 -0.59
N ALA A 133 -9.76 7.18 0.15
CA ALA A 133 -10.70 8.25 -0.19
C ALA A 133 -10.35 8.92 -1.52
N PHE A 134 -9.07 9.18 -1.79
CA PHE A 134 -8.60 9.71 -3.07
C PHE A 134 -8.93 8.76 -4.24
N ALA A 135 -8.73 7.46 -4.05
CA ALA A 135 -9.12 6.45 -5.04
C ALA A 135 -10.63 6.51 -5.33
N TYR A 136 -11.46 6.63 -4.28
CA TYR A 136 -12.91 6.66 -4.40
C TYR A 136 -13.45 7.94 -5.05
N TYR A 137 -12.99 9.11 -4.58
CA TYR A 137 -13.55 10.39 -5.00
C TYR A 137 -12.90 10.99 -6.24
N VAL A 138 -11.67 10.61 -6.56
CA VAL A 138 -10.90 11.21 -7.67
C VAL A 138 -10.60 10.18 -8.75
N VAL A 139 -9.90 9.11 -8.41
CA VAL A 139 -9.36 8.18 -9.42
C VAL A 139 -10.47 7.37 -10.08
N PHE A 140 -11.37 6.83 -9.28
CA PHE A 140 -12.44 5.98 -9.75
C PHE A 140 -13.40 6.70 -10.73
N PRO A 141 -13.96 7.90 -10.43
CA PRO A 141 -14.78 8.64 -11.37
C PRO A 141 -14.04 8.95 -12.67
N LEU A 142 -12.79 9.40 -12.61
CA LEU A 142 -11.99 9.71 -13.80
C LEU A 142 -11.77 8.49 -14.70
N LEU A 143 -11.43 7.34 -14.12
CA LEU A 143 -11.25 6.10 -14.89
C LEU A 143 -12.58 5.61 -15.48
N PHE A 144 -13.66 5.67 -14.71
CA PHE A 144 -14.97 5.24 -15.16
C PHE A 144 -15.49 6.13 -16.30
N GLU A 145 -15.36 7.45 -16.17
CA GLU A 145 -15.70 8.40 -17.22
C GLU A 145 -14.92 8.12 -18.50
N PHE A 146 -13.59 7.90 -18.37
CA PHE A 146 -12.75 7.55 -19.50
C PHE A 146 -13.21 6.26 -20.21
N PHE A 147 -13.44 5.18 -19.45
CA PHE A 147 -13.84 3.90 -20.03
C PHE A 147 -15.24 3.94 -20.67
N THR A 148 -16.18 4.71 -20.11
CA THR A 148 -17.53 4.83 -20.66
C THR A 148 -17.58 5.71 -21.89
N GLN A 149 -16.77 6.77 -21.95
CA GLN A 149 -16.74 7.69 -23.11
C GLN A 149 -15.95 7.13 -24.30
N THR A 150 -15.02 6.18 -24.05
CA THR A 150 -14.16 5.61 -25.11
C THR A 150 -14.79 4.37 -25.75
N GLY A 151 -15.90 3.86 -25.20
CA GLY A 151 -16.61 2.70 -25.72
C GLY A 151 -17.35 2.99 -27.06
N PRO A 152 -17.52 1.98 -27.95
CA PRO A 152 -18.32 2.15 -29.17
C PRO A 152 -19.79 2.44 -28.82
N GLU A 153 -20.44 3.36 -29.56
CA GLU A 153 -21.82 3.82 -29.31
C GLU A 153 -22.92 2.70 -29.33
N ASN A 154 -22.62 1.55 -29.93
CA ASN A 154 -23.57 0.46 -30.08
C ASN A 154 -23.32 -0.76 -29.18
N VAL A 155 -22.48 -0.60 -28.14
CA VAL A 155 -22.17 -1.68 -27.21
C VAL A 155 -22.81 -1.40 -25.86
N ALA A 156 -23.74 -2.28 -25.43
CA ALA A 156 -24.27 -2.21 -24.07
C ALA A 156 -23.21 -2.64 -23.06
N VAL A 157 -22.91 -1.76 -22.11
CA VAL A 157 -21.96 -2.06 -21.04
C VAL A 157 -22.67 -2.90 -19.97
N MET A 158 -22.37 -4.21 -19.94
CA MET A 158 -22.81 -5.12 -18.88
C MET A 158 -21.61 -5.51 -18.04
N THR A 159 -21.50 -4.96 -16.86
CA THR A 159 -20.35 -5.16 -15.99
C THR A 159 -20.53 -6.36 -15.08
N ASP A 160 -19.60 -7.31 -15.11
CA ASP A 160 -19.56 -8.42 -14.15
C ASP A 160 -19.24 -7.93 -12.74
N ILE A 161 -20.06 -8.34 -11.76
CA ILE A 161 -19.96 -7.88 -10.38
C ILE A 161 -18.60 -8.20 -9.72
N ASN A 162 -18.02 -9.37 -10.00
CA ASN A 162 -16.74 -9.76 -9.46
C ASN A 162 -15.58 -8.98 -10.09
N GLN A 163 -15.64 -8.76 -11.42
CA GLN A 163 -14.61 -8.00 -12.11
C GLN A 163 -14.61 -6.54 -11.64
N TYR A 164 -15.80 -5.96 -11.52
CA TYR A 164 -15.97 -4.61 -11.00
C TYR A 164 -15.43 -4.46 -9.58
N LEU A 165 -15.88 -5.29 -8.63
CA LEU A 165 -15.38 -5.26 -7.26
C LEU A 165 -13.86 -5.48 -7.20
N ASN A 166 -13.33 -6.46 -7.93
CA ASN A 166 -11.89 -6.69 -7.95
C ASN A 166 -11.12 -5.47 -8.44
N PHE A 167 -11.61 -4.77 -9.46
CA PHE A 167 -10.99 -3.56 -9.98
C PHE A 167 -11.00 -2.43 -8.93
N VAL A 168 -12.15 -2.14 -8.35
CA VAL A 168 -12.31 -1.09 -7.33
C VAL A 168 -11.47 -1.39 -6.09
N LEU A 169 -11.50 -2.61 -5.59
CA LEU A 169 -10.73 -3.02 -4.42
C LEU A 169 -9.21 -2.94 -4.66
N LYS A 170 -8.75 -3.33 -5.86
CA LYS A 170 -7.34 -3.14 -6.25
C LYS A 170 -6.93 -1.67 -6.22
N LEU A 171 -7.79 -0.76 -6.72
CA LEU A 171 -7.50 0.68 -6.70
C LEU A 171 -7.40 1.21 -5.27
N PHE A 172 -8.32 0.82 -4.38
CA PHE A 172 -8.30 1.25 -2.99
C PHE A 172 -7.02 0.81 -2.28
N PHE A 173 -6.62 -0.45 -2.44
CA PHE A 173 -5.36 -0.94 -1.88
C PHE A 173 -4.15 -0.25 -2.49
N ALA A 174 -4.12 -0.10 -3.80
CA ALA A 174 -3.00 0.52 -4.48
C ALA A 174 -2.78 1.96 -4.02
N PHE A 175 -3.84 2.77 -3.94
CA PHE A 175 -3.73 4.14 -3.46
C PHE A 175 -3.55 4.22 -1.94
N GLY A 176 -4.18 3.35 -1.15
CA GLY A 176 -3.90 3.24 0.28
C GLY A 176 -2.41 3.03 0.55
N VAL A 177 -1.81 2.07 -0.15
CA VAL A 177 -0.36 1.80 -0.05
C VAL A 177 0.49 2.90 -0.69
N ALA A 178 0.07 3.48 -1.83
CA ALA A 178 0.82 4.57 -2.47
C ALA A 178 0.91 5.81 -1.59
N PHE A 179 -0.11 6.10 -0.79
CA PHE A 179 -0.10 7.21 0.15
C PHE A 179 0.86 6.98 1.34
N GLU A 180 1.37 5.76 1.54
CA GLU A 180 2.45 5.48 2.48
C GLU A 180 3.85 5.87 1.92
N ILE A 181 3.98 6.10 0.60
CA ILE A 181 5.25 6.45 -0.05
C ILE A 181 5.93 7.67 0.61
N PRO A 182 5.23 8.77 0.92
CA PRO A 182 5.85 9.92 1.59
C PRO A 182 6.45 9.56 2.94
N ILE A 183 5.75 8.76 3.75
CA ILE A 183 6.22 8.34 5.07
C ILE A 183 7.36 7.35 4.94
N ALA A 184 7.26 6.37 4.05
CA ALA A 184 8.33 5.42 3.79
C ALA A 184 9.61 6.13 3.32
N THR A 185 9.48 7.09 2.40
CA THR A 185 10.60 7.91 1.91
C THR A 185 11.22 8.75 3.04
N PHE A 186 10.38 9.39 3.85
CA PHE A 186 10.79 10.17 5.01
C PHE A 186 11.58 9.32 6.01
N LEU A 187 11.06 8.13 6.36
CA LEU A 187 11.72 7.23 7.32
C LEU A 187 13.04 6.66 6.79
N LEU A 188 13.13 6.35 5.50
CA LEU A 188 14.39 5.92 4.88
C LEU A 188 15.48 7.00 4.95
N ILE A 189 15.08 8.27 4.86
CA ILE A 189 16.01 9.39 5.00
C ILE A 189 16.36 9.60 6.48
N LEU A 190 15.36 9.53 7.36
CA LEU A 190 15.52 9.73 8.81
C LEU A 190 16.43 8.68 9.43
N SER A 191 16.28 7.41 9.07
CA SER A 191 17.11 6.29 9.54
C SER A 191 18.54 6.29 8.96
N GLY A 192 18.86 7.22 8.05
CA GLY A 192 20.17 7.25 7.39
C GLY A 192 20.39 6.14 6.35
N ALA A 193 19.38 5.29 6.08
CA ALA A 193 19.48 4.22 5.09
C ALA A 193 19.70 4.75 3.67
N THR A 194 19.25 5.98 3.39
CA THR A 194 19.45 6.65 2.11
C THR A 194 19.49 8.17 2.27
N THR A 195 19.93 8.85 1.23
CA THR A 195 19.98 10.32 1.21
C THR A 195 18.98 10.88 0.19
N VAL A 196 18.55 12.12 0.41
CA VAL A 196 17.66 12.84 -0.53
C VAL A 196 18.27 12.90 -1.93
N GLU A 197 19.60 13.08 -2.03
CA GLU A 197 20.33 13.13 -3.30
C GLU A 197 20.29 11.78 -4.02
N SER A 198 20.49 10.67 -3.27
CA SER A 198 20.43 9.31 -3.82
C SER A 198 19.04 9.00 -4.35
N LEU A 199 17.99 9.32 -3.57
CA LEU A 199 16.60 9.13 -3.99
C LEU A 199 16.27 10.03 -5.20
N SER A 200 16.69 11.30 -5.20
CA SER A 200 16.46 12.20 -6.33
C SER A 200 17.07 11.68 -7.63
N LYS A 201 18.22 11.00 -7.58
CA LYS A 201 18.83 10.36 -8.76
C LYS A 201 18.04 9.16 -9.25
N LYS A 202 17.23 8.54 -8.41
CA LYS A 202 16.41 7.35 -8.73
C LYS A 202 15.03 7.71 -9.30
N ARG A 203 14.69 8.99 -9.49
CA ARG A 203 13.42 9.45 -10.08
C ARG A 203 12.98 8.69 -11.34
N PRO A 204 13.86 8.47 -12.36
CA PRO A 204 13.44 7.75 -13.58
C PRO A 204 12.95 6.33 -13.28
N TYR A 205 13.58 5.64 -12.33
CA TYR A 205 13.17 4.30 -11.91
C TYR A 205 11.85 4.31 -11.14
N ILE A 206 11.60 5.35 -10.33
CA ILE A 206 10.33 5.50 -9.62
C ILE A 206 9.19 5.78 -10.59
N VAL A 207 9.40 6.68 -11.57
CA VAL A 207 8.42 6.92 -12.65
C VAL A 207 8.10 5.61 -13.37
N LEU A 208 9.14 4.87 -13.79
CA LEU A 208 8.94 3.56 -14.42
C LEU A 208 8.14 2.60 -13.52
N GLY A 209 8.47 2.54 -12.24
CA GLY A 209 7.75 1.73 -11.25
C GLY A 209 6.28 2.12 -11.12
N CYS A 210 5.96 3.42 -11.10
CA CYS A 210 4.57 3.90 -11.07
C CYS A 210 3.78 3.46 -12.32
N PHE A 211 4.38 3.52 -13.50
CA PHE A 211 3.74 3.03 -14.73
C PHE A 211 3.58 1.50 -14.73
N VAL A 212 4.55 0.75 -14.23
CA VAL A 212 4.45 -0.72 -14.08
C VAL A 212 3.30 -1.08 -13.12
N ILE A 213 3.17 -0.38 -11.99
CA ILE A 213 2.04 -0.57 -11.06
C ILE A 213 0.72 -0.21 -11.76
N GLY A 214 0.68 0.91 -12.48
CA GLY A 214 -0.49 1.31 -13.27
C GLY A 214 -0.93 0.21 -14.25
N MET A 215 0.02 -0.40 -14.98
CA MET A 215 -0.22 -1.49 -15.93
C MET A 215 -0.80 -2.77 -15.26
N LEU A 216 -0.43 -3.04 -14.02
CA LEU A 216 -0.97 -4.19 -13.27
C LEU A 216 -2.40 -3.95 -12.75
N LEU A 217 -2.78 -2.68 -12.60
CA LEU A 217 -4.06 -2.29 -12.03
C LEU A 217 -5.14 -2.03 -13.09
N THR A 218 -4.74 -1.50 -14.26
CA THR A 218 -5.65 -1.12 -15.35
C THR A 218 -5.29 -1.86 -16.64
N PRO A 219 -6.21 -1.90 -17.62
CA PRO A 219 -5.86 -2.32 -18.97
C PRO A 219 -4.65 -1.54 -19.51
N PRO A 220 -3.85 -2.13 -20.41
CA PRO A 220 -2.62 -1.51 -20.92
C PRO A 220 -2.93 -0.36 -21.90
N ASP A 221 -3.40 0.77 -21.40
CA ASP A 221 -3.59 2.00 -22.14
C ASP A 221 -2.85 3.17 -21.47
N VAL A 222 -2.37 4.10 -22.28
CA VAL A 222 -1.49 5.20 -21.82
C VAL A 222 -2.23 6.17 -20.91
N ILE A 223 -3.53 6.38 -21.11
CA ILE A 223 -4.32 7.37 -20.38
C ILE A 223 -4.59 6.88 -18.97
N SER A 224 -5.18 5.67 -18.82
CA SER A 224 -5.46 5.08 -17.51
C SER A 224 -4.20 4.88 -16.69
N GLN A 225 -3.10 4.40 -17.33
CA GLN A 225 -1.80 4.28 -16.65
C GLN A 225 -1.27 5.62 -16.17
N SER A 226 -1.40 6.68 -16.97
CA SER A 226 -0.96 8.03 -16.58
C SER A 226 -1.78 8.60 -15.45
N LEU A 227 -3.12 8.39 -15.46
CA LEU A 227 -4.02 8.80 -14.37
C LEU A 227 -3.64 8.17 -13.01
N LEU A 228 -3.06 6.98 -13.02
CA LEU A 228 -2.58 6.32 -11.81
C LEU A 228 -1.14 6.71 -11.46
N ALA A 229 -0.25 6.72 -12.45
CA ALA A 229 1.18 6.95 -12.24
C ALA A 229 1.50 8.38 -11.77
N ILE A 230 0.79 9.39 -12.30
CA ILE A 230 1.06 10.79 -11.94
C ILE A 230 0.83 11.06 -10.44
N PRO A 231 -0.32 10.72 -9.83
CA PRO A 231 -0.53 10.90 -8.39
C PRO A 231 0.50 10.13 -7.55
N MET A 232 0.85 8.89 -7.92
CA MET A 232 1.84 8.10 -7.20
C MET A 232 3.23 8.75 -7.24
N TYR A 233 3.62 9.29 -8.40
CA TYR A 233 4.88 10.02 -8.55
C TYR A 233 4.87 11.33 -7.73
N LEU A 234 3.76 12.06 -7.72
CA LEU A 234 3.64 13.28 -6.91
C LEU A 234 3.79 12.98 -5.41
N LEU A 235 3.23 11.88 -4.92
CA LEU A 235 3.42 11.44 -3.54
C LEU A 235 4.89 11.17 -3.22
N TYR A 236 5.64 10.60 -4.16
CA TYR A 236 7.08 10.42 -3.98
C TYR A 236 7.83 11.76 -3.89
N GLU A 237 7.51 12.75 -4.73
CA GLU A 237 8.10 14.09 -4.65
C GLU A 237 7.77 14.78 -3.32
N VAL A 238 6.54 14.61 -2.81
CA VAL A 238 6.14 15.09 -1.48
C VAL A 238 7.02 14.46 -0.40
N GLY A 239 7.27 13.15 -0.47
CA GLY A 239 8.19 12.46 0.45
C GLY A 239 9.62 13.02 0.42
N LEU A 240 10.15 13.28 -0.78
CA LEU A 240 11.45 13.93 -0.95
C LEU A 240 11.47 15.35 -0.35
N LEU A 241 10.40 16.10 -0.51
CA LEU A 241 10.28 17.45 0.05
C LEU A 241 10.34 17.44 1.57
N PHE A 242 9.59 16.53 2.22
CA PHE A 242 9.65 16.36 3.67
C PHE A 242 11.06 15.95 4.14
N GLY A 243 11.71 15.03 3.43
CA GLY A 243 13.08 14.64 3.72
C GLY A 243 14.09 15.81 3.67
N ARG A 244 13.93 16.73 2.69
CA ARG A 244 14.74 17.94 2.59
C ARG A 244 14.53 18.90 3.76
N LEU A 245 13.28 19.10 4.16
CA LEU A 245 12.92 20.01 5.25
C LEU A 245 13.53 19.55 6.58
N VAL A 246 13.47 18.24 6.85
CA VAL A 246 14.05 17.69 8.09
C VAL A 246 15.57 17.79 8.11
N ARG A 247 16.22 17.48 6.98
CA ARG A 247 17.68 17.61 6.88
C ARG A 247 18.14 19.06 7.09
N LYS A 248 17.40 20.02 6.53
CA LYS A 248 17.72 21.45 6.72
C LYS A 248 17.65 21.84 8.21
N ARG A 249 16.60 21.41 8.91
CA ARG A 249 16.43 21.71 10.34
C ARG A 249 17.53 21.08 11.22
N ARG A 250 17.99 19.87 10.87
CA ARG A 250 19.12 19.23 11.59
C ARG A 250 20.42 20.01 11.38
N ALA A 251 20.72 20.39 10.15
CA ALA A 251 21.93 21.15 9.84
C ALA A 251 21.94 22.54 10.52
N GLU A 252 20.77 23.16 10.70
CA GLU A 252 20.63 24.43 11.45
C GLU A 252 20.84 24.22 12.96
N ALA A 253 20.33 23.12 13.53
CA ALA A 253 20.51 22.80 14.94
C ALA A 253 21.97 22.48 15.30
N ASP A 254 22.69 21.76 14.43
CA ASP A 254 24.12 21.44 14.60
C ASP A 254 25.05 22.65 14.45
N THR A 255 24.55 23.78 13.90
CA THR A 255 25.33 25.04 13.75
C THR A 255 25.13 25.99 14.92
N ASP A 256 24.10 25.80 15.73
CA ASP A 256 23.77 26.63 16.89
C ASP A 256 24.34 26.05 18.23
N GLU A 257 25.01 24.86 18.20
CA GLU A 257 25.79 24.29 19.29
C GLU A 257 27.29 24.51 19.05
#